data_ab868fe018d3f34fb990f125b3555c19
#
_entry.id   ab868fe018d3f34fb990f125b3555c19
#
_cell.length_a   1.000
_cell.length_b   1.000
_cell.length_c   1.000
_cell.angle_alpha   90.00
_cell.angle_beta   90.00
_cell.angle_gamma   90.00
#
_symmetry.space_group_name_H-M   'P 1'
#
loop_
_entity.id
_entity.type
_entity.pdbx_description
1 polymer ?
#
loop_
_entity_poly.entity_id
_entity_poly.type
_entity_poly.pdbx_seq_one_letter_code
_entity_poly.pdbx_strand_id
1 'polypeptide(L)'
;MHPHLGSKILRFAEPVHTKLNPVKLAVHGVSKEIGRELVESLTEKIYEPQFCYMHTWQEGDLLFADNHSLVHGRTAFEKNCPRHLRRIQLLKGVSPWTFMRVS
;
A
#
# COMPACT_ATOMS: atom_id res chain seq x y z
N MET A 1 11.48 -11.02 0.52
CA MET A 1 11.52 -11.56 -0.87
C MET A 1 10.10 -11.84 -1.37
N HIS A 2 9.88 -11.59 -2.63
CA HIS A 2 8.60 -11.90 -3.27
C HIS A 2 8.36 -13.43 -3.23
N PRO A 3 7.23 -13.92 -2.73
CA PRO A 3 7.03 -15.35 -2.49
C PRO A 3 7.00 -16.23 -3.75
N HIS A 4 6.74 -15.63 -4.91
CA HIS A 4 6.62 -16.37 -6.18
C HIS A 4 7.70 -16.03 -7.21
N LEU A 5 8.28 -14.83 -7.12
CA LEU A 5 9.27 -14.36 -8.09
C LEU A 5 10.70 -14.38 -7.56
N GLY A 6 10.89 -14.52 -6.24
CA GLY A 6 12.21 -14.51 -5.60
C GLY A 6 12.92 -13.15 -5.63
N SER A 7 12.32 -12.12 -6.19
CA SER A 7 12.87 -10.77 -6.23
C SER A 7 12.79 -10.08 -4.86
N LYS A 8 13.70 -9.16 -4.61
CA LYS A 8 13.64 -8.31 -3.41
C LYS A 8 12.49 -7.32 -3.56
N ILE A 9 11.72 -7.16 -2.51
CA ILE A 9 10.62 -6.20 -2.44
C ILE A 9 10.79 -5.31 -1.22
N LEU A 10 10.36 -4.06 -1.33
CA LEU A 10 10.25 -3.15 -0.21
C LEU A 10 8.81 -3.22 0.33
N ARG A 11 8.70 -3.49 1.62
CA ARG A 11 7.40 -3.61 2.27
C ARG A 11 7.43 -2.94 3.63
N PHE A 12 6.71 -1.83 3.77
CA PHE A 12 6.56 -1.13 5.03
C PHE A 12 5.24 -0.36 5.03
N ALA A 13 4.78 0.01 6.21
CA ALA A 13 3.63 0.89 6.36
C ALA A 13 4.12 2.33 6.56
N GLU A 14 3.51 3.27 5.86
CA GLU A 14 3.77 4.69 6.09
C GLU A 14 3.25 5.09 7.48
N PRO A 15 4.03 5.82 8.28
CA PRO A 15 3.57 6.30 9.57
C PRO A 15 2.38 7.24 9.43
N VAL A 16 1.33 6.98 10.19
CA VAL A 16 0.10 7.78 10.20
C VAL A 16 -0.09 8.36 11.60
N HIS A 17 -0.15 9.67 11.70
CA HIS A 17 -0.29 10.41 12.95
C HIS A 17 -1.72 10.89 13.21
N THR A 18 -2.73 10.20 12.69
CA THR A 18 -4.12 10.53 12.94
C THR A 18 -4.62 9.91 14.24
N LYS A 19 -5.61 10.57 14.87
CA LYS A 19 -6.21 10.08 16.12
C LYS A 19 -7.02 8.78 15.92
N LEU A 20 -7.51 8.52 14.71
CA LEU A 20 -8.38 7.38 14.41
C LEU A 20 -7.62 6.07 14.23
N ASN A 21 -6.52 6.09 13.50
CA ASN A 21 -5.71 4.90 13.22
C ASN A 21 -4.22 5.29 13.16
N PRO A 22 -3.58 5.54 14.31
CA PRO A 22 -2.17 5.87 14.31
C PRO A 22 -1.34 4.64 13.92
N VAL A 23 -0.49 4.78 12.92
CA VAL A 23 0.51 3.77 12.54
C VAL A 23 1.87 4.25 12.98
N LYS A 24 2.50 3.50 13.88
CA LYS A 24 3.87 3.74 14.32
C LYS A 24 4.80 2.73 13.68
N LEU A 25 5.93 3.19 13.20
CA LEU A 25 6.95 2.36 12.62
C LEU A 25 8.26 2.50 13.40
N ALA A 26 8.88 1.39 13.70
CA ALA A 26 10.19 1.34 14.34
C ALA A 26 11.16 0.51 13.51
N VAL A 27 12.40 0.96 13.40
CA VAL A 27 13.47 0.23 12.74
C VAL A 27 14.38 -0.37 13.80
N HIS A 28 14.51 -1.69 13.81
CA HIS A 28 15.39 -2.40 14.73
C HIS A 28 16.85 -2.36 14.28
N GLY A 29 17.77 -2.34 15.24
CA GLY A 29 19.20 -2.40 14.97
C GLY A 29 19.87 -1.06 14.72
N VAL A 30 19.13 0.05 14.77
CA VAL A 30 19.64 1.41 14.63
C VAL A 30 19.04 2.35 15.70
N SER A 31 19.63 3.51 15.89
CA SER A 31 19.07 4.51 16.81
C SER A 31 17.71 5.02 16.29
N LYS A 32 16.92 5.65 17.18
CA LYS A 32 15.62 6.23 16.81
C LYS A 32 15.75 7.29 15.72
N GLU A 33 16.79 8.12 15.80
CA GLU A 33 17.07 9.19 14.84
C GLU A 33 17.37 8.62 13.46
N ILE A 34 18.27 7.65 13.38
CA ILE A 34 18.63 6.97 12.12
C ILE A 34 17.42 6.23 11.56
N GLY A 35 16.66 5.53 12.40
CA GLY A 35 15.44 4.83 11.99
C GLY A 35 14.39 5.78 11.40
N ARG A 36 14.17 6.92 12.00
CA ARG A 36 13.27 7.96 11.51
C ARG A 36 13.72 8.51 10.15
N GLU A 37 14.99 8.89 10.03
CA GLU A 37 15.58 9.37 8.78
C GLU A 37 15.44 8.34 7.66
N LEU A 38 15.66 7.07 7.95
CA LEU A 38 15.49 5.98 7.00
C LEU A 38 14.05 5.87 6.51
N VAL A 39 13.08 5.90 7.41
CA VAL A 39 11.66 5.83 7.07
C VAL A 39 11.21 7.04 6.24
N GLU A 40 11.65 8.25 6.62
CA GLU A 40 11.37 9.47 5.85
C GLU A 40 11.96 9.37 4.44
N SER A 41 13.20 8.94 4.32
CA SER A 41 13.87 8.76 3.03
C SER A 41 13.18 7.72 2.13
N LEU A 42 12.74 6.60 2.70
CA LEU A 42 11.98 5.58 1.96
C LEU A 42 10.60 6.11 1.54
N THR A 43 9.93 6.85 2.38
CA THR A 43 8.63 7.46 2.08
C THR A 43 8.76 8.45 0.93
N GLU A 44 9.76 9.33 0.96
CA GLU A 44 10.04 10.24 -0.15
C GLU A 44 10.31 9.47 -1.45
N LYS A 45 11.08 8.40 -1.37
CA LYS A 45 11.47 7.59 -2.52
C LYS A 45 10.26 6.94 -3.21
N ILE A 46 9.33 6.38 -2.47
CA ILE A 46 8.16 5.74 -3.08
C ILE A 46 7.20 6.74 -3.75
N TYR A 47 7.25 8.01 -3.37
CA TYR A 47 6.45 9.07 -4.00
C TYR A 47 7.12 9.73 -5.20
N GLU A 48 8.35 9.37 -5.54
CA GLU A 48 8.97 9.85 -6.78
C GLU A 48 8.15 9.40 -8.00
N PRO A 49 7.95 10.27 -9.01
CA PRO A 49 7.08 9.98 -10.15
C PRO A 49 7.40 8.67 -10.89
N GLN A 50 8.67 8.29 -10.93
CA GLN A 50 9.14 7.06 -11.57
C GLN A 50 8.74 5.78 -10.81
N PHE A 51 8.39 5.87 -9.54
CA PHE A 51 7.99 4.75 -8.69
C PHE A 51 6.51 4.79 -8.29
N CYS A 52 5.81 5.84 -8.64
CA CYS A 52 4.43 6.07 -8.24
C CYS A 52 3.50 6.09 -9.44
N TYR A 53 2.53 5.20 -9.47
CA TYR A 53 1.44 5.24 -10.43
C TYR A 53 0.18 5.80 -9.76
N MET A 54 -0.37 6.86 -10.31
CA MET A 54 -1.60 7.46 -9.82
C MET A 54 -2.74 7.14 -10.77
N HIS A 55 -3.72 6.36 -10.28
CA HIS A 55 -4.88 5.98 -11.06
C HIS A 55 -6.04 6.94 -10.81
N THR A 56 -6.56 7.52 -11.87
CA THR A 56 -7.81 8.29 -11.82
C THR A 56 -8.96 7.38 -12.19
N TRP A 57 -9.77 7.04 -11.21
CA TRP A 57 -10.86 6.10 -11.35
C TRP A 57 -12.00 6.65 -12.20
N GLN A 58 -12.48 5.82 -13.11
CA GLN A 58 -13.72 6.02 -13.86
C GLN A 58 -14.64 4.83 -13.60
N GLU A 59 -15.94 5.05 -13.78
CA GLU A 59 -16.92 3.97 -13.62
C GLU A 59 -16.61 2.83 -14.60
N GLY A 60 -16.62 1.60 -14.11
CA GLY A 60 -16.26 0.41 -14.87
C GLY A 60 -14.78 0.04 -14.87
N ASP A 61 -13.90 0.88 -14.31
CA ASP A 61 -12.49 0.56 -14.23
C ASP A 61 -12.21 -0.66 -13.35
N LEU A 62 -11.29 -1.49 -13.81
CA LEU A 62 -10.78 -2.65 -13.10
C LEU A 62 -9.26 -2.57 -13.04
N LEU A 63 -8.70 -2.56 -11.84
CA LEU A 63 -7.26 -2.51 -11.61
C LEU A 63 -6.77 -3.82 -11.00
N PHE A 64 -5.81 -4.44 -11.65
CA PHE A 64 -5.07 -5.59 -11.11
C PHE A 64 -3.71 -5.13 -10.59
N ALA A 65 -3.37 -5.54 -9.38
CA ALA A 65 -2.09 -5.19 -8.77
C ALA A 65 -1.52 -6.36 -7.98
N ASP A 66 -0.21 -6.52 -8.04
CA ASP A 66 0.51 -7.47 -7.20
C ASP A 66 0.68 -6.89 -5.80
N ASN A 67 -0.06 -7.43 -4.85
CA ASN A 67 -0.07 -6.96 -3.46
C ASN A 67 1.21 -7.30 -2.69
N HIS A 68 2.09 -8.13 -3.24
CA HIS A 68 3.38 -8.44 -2.61
C HIS A 68 4.46 -7.41 -2.92
N SER A 69 4.48 -6.89 -4.14
CA SER A 69 5.51 -5.96 -4.61
C SER A 69 5.09 -4.50 -4.59
N LEU A 70 3.80 -4.20 -4.44
CA LEU A 70 3.27 -2.85 -4.49
C LEU A 70 2.70 -2.41 -3.15
N VAL A 71 2.95 -1.15 -2.81
CA VAL A 71 2.27 -0.45 -1.73
C VAL A 71 1.20 0.43 -2.35
N HIS A 72 0.01 0.45 -1.77
CA HIS A 72 -1.07 1.27 -2.28
C HIS A 72 -1.61 2.22 -1.20
N GLY A 73 -2.06 3.36 -1.64
CA GLY A 73 -2.70 4.36 -0.82
C GLY A 73 -3.83 5.04 -1.58
N ARG A 74 -4.47 5.98 -0.93
CA ARG A 74 -5.50 6.81 -1.55
C ARG A 74 -5.25 8.28 -1.21
N THR A 75 -5.59 9.15 -2.14
CA THR A 75 -5.66 10.58 -1.86
C THR A 75 -6.92 10.92 -1.05
N ALA A 76 -6.90 12.02 -0.34
CA ALA A 76 -8.09 12.56 0.29
C ALA A 76 -9.17 12.85 -0.76
N PHE A 77 -10.42 12.66 -0.42
CA PHE A 77 -11.57 12.97 -1.28
C PHE A 77 -12.57 13.88 -0.54
N GLU A 78 -13.33 14.64 -1.32
CA GLU A 78 -14.35 15.51 -0.76
C GLU A 78 -15.50 14.69 -0.18
N LYS A 79 -16.05 15.15 0.95
CA LYS A 79 -17.12 14.45 1.70
C LYS A 79 -18.38 14.19 0.88
N ASN A 80 -18.62 15.00 -0.15
CA ASN A 80 -19.83 14.95 -0.98
C ASN A 80 -19.63 14.19 -2.30
N CYS A 81 -18.47 13.59 -2.52
CA CYS A 81 -18.18 12.79 -3.71
C CYS A 81 -18.52 11.32 -3.44
N PRO A 82 -19.60 10.78 -4.02
CA PRO A 82 -19.90 9.36 -3.86
C PRO A 82 -18.82 8.53 -4.56
N ARG A 83 -18.19 7.65 -3.80
CA ARG A 83 -17.13 6.75 -4.30
C ARG A 83 -17.39 5.34 -3.80
N HIS A 84 -17.58 4.42 -4.73
CA HIS A 84 -17.70 3.01 -4.45
C HIS A 84 -16.54 2.24 -5.07
N LEU A 85 -15.63 1.74 -4.22
CA LEU A 85 -14.57 0.84 -4.65
C LEU A 85 -14.79 -0.53 -4.01
N ARG A 86 -14.64 -1.58 -4.81
CA ARG A 86 -14.64 -2.96 -4.34
C ARG A 86 -13.25 -3.53 -4.53
N ARG A 87 -12.77 -4.26 -3.54
CA ARG A 87 -11.50 -4.96 -3.60
C ARG A 87 -11.72 -6.44 -3.41
N ILE A 88 -11.07 -7.22 -4.28
CA ILE A 88 -11.02 -8.67 -4.18
C ILE A 88 -9.54 -9.05 -4.12
N GLN A 89 -9.20 -9.89 -3.15
CA GLN A 89 -7.85 -10.42 -3.02
C GLN A 89 -7.83 -11.87 -3.49
N LEU A 90 -6.96 -12.14 -4.47
CA LEU A 90 -6.73 -13.50 -4.98
C LEU A 90 -5.56 -14.11 -4.21
N LEU A 91 -5.77 -15.30 -3.67
CA LEU A 91 -4.75 -16.05 -2.95
C LEU A 91 -4.37 -17.30 -3.74
N LYS A 92 -3.07 -17.54 -3.89
CA LYS A 92 -2.57 -18.77 -4.51
C LYS A 92 -2.88 -19.99 -3.63
N GLY A 93 -3.31 -21.07 -4.24
CA GLY A 93 -3.60 -22.32 -3.54
C GLY A 93 -4.99 -22.41 -2.92
N VAL A 94 -5.80 -21.39 -3.06
CA VAL A 94 -7.20 -21.37 -2.63
C VAL A 94 -8.09 -21.57 -3.87
N SER A 95 -9.22 -22.25 -3.68
CA SER A 95 -10.21 -22.39 -4.75
C SER A 95 -10.47 -21.05 -5.45
N PRO A 96 -10.57 -20.99 -6.78
CA PRO A 96 -10.87 -19.76 -7.50
C PRO A 96 -12.19 -19.10 -7.08
N TRP A 97 -13.00 -19.80 -6.32
CA TRP A 97 -14.27 -19.31 -5.76
C TRP A 97 -14.16 -18.76 -4.32
N THR A 98 -12.97 -18.82 -3.73
CA THR A 98 -12.76 -18.28 -2.38
C THR A 98 -12.15 -16.89 -2.49
N PHE A 99 -12.97 -15.87 -2.30
CA PHE A 99 -12.48 -14.48 -2.21
C PHE A 99 -12.65 -13.95 -0.81
N MET A 100 -11.67 -13.19 -0.35
CA MET A 100 -11.88 -12.28 0.77
C MET A 100 -12.37 -10.94 0.23
N ARG A 101 -13.64 -10.62 0.53
CA ARG A 101 -14.20 -9.31 0.23
C ARG A 101 -13.81 -8.34 1.34
N VAL A 102 -13.04 -7.33 0.99
CA VAL A 102 -12.79 -6.18 1.87
C VAL A 102 -13.49 -4.98 1.24
N SER A 103 -14.54 -4.55 1.87
CA SER A 103 -15.28 -3.36 1.47
C SER A 103 -14.69 -2.11 2.13
#